data_50055f5d374b5621425b7df678c96910
#
_entry.id   50055f5d374b5621425b7df678c96910
#
_cell.length_a   1.000
_cell.length_b   1.000
_cell.length_c   1.000
_cell.angle_alpha   90.00
_cell.angle_beta   90.00
_cell.angle_gamma   90.00
#
_symmetry.space_group_name_H-M   'P 1'
#
loop_
_entity.id
_entity.type
_entity.pdbx_description
1 polymer ?
#
loop_
_entity_poly.entity_id
_entity_poly.type
_entity_poly.pdbx_seq_one_letter_code
_entity_poly.pdbx_strand_id
1 'polypeptide(L)'
;KFLAVTNAPLMMDVIHNEDFIFNCPYNFSDRYSGAEGFFNVGAKRYEAGMQHIWETNFIMDIQSASLDQRDVKGAGVRITQFELSGNGLIGHLAQWPAGRYHKAHYHGPGAILLGLQSSGYVLLWSKELGTEPYQSGHDDEVVEVKWKEGSVYCPPGGWFHQHFNTGPQSARHLAVRYGSRLHPIGFKIADKRSEDGVYIDVKHGGTLINYEDEDPHIRKHYEEEMKKKGVPSEMPAV
;
A
#
# COMPACT_ATOMS: atom_id res chain seq x y z
N LYS A 1 -6.88 14.71 15.96
CA LYS A 1 -6.95 14.92 14.50
C LYS A 1 -7.61 13.71 13.88
N PHE A 2 -8.40 13.90 12.82
CA PHE A 2 -9.04 12.84 12.07
C PHE A 2 -8.57 12.88 10.61
N LEU A 3 -8.43 11.73 9.97
CA LEU A 3 -8.26 11.57 8.53
C LEU A 3 -9.48 10.82 8.02
N ALA A 4 -10.24 11.44 7.12
CA ALA A 4 -11.31 10.78 6.40
C ALA A 4 -10.88 10.50 4.96
N VAL A 5 -11.10 9.29 4.49
CA VAL A 5 -10.89 8.88 3.10
C VAL A 5 -12.24 8.52 2.52
N THR A 6 -12.61 9.15 1.41
CA THR A 6 -13.94 9.01 0.82
C THR A 6 -13.85 9.01 -0.71
N ASN A 7 -14.82 8.38 -1.35
CA ASN A 7 -15.05 8.43 -2.79
C ASN A 7 -16.07 9.52 -3.20
N ALA A 8 -16.41 10.44 -2.30
CA ALA A 8 -17.40 11.48 -2.56
C ALA A 8 -17.13 12.30 -3.82
N PRO A 9 -15.89 12.74 -4.15
CA PRO A 9 -15.64 13.47 -5.39
C PRO A 9 -16.06 12.70 -6.63
N LEU A 10 -15.72 11.40 -6.71
CA LEU A 10 -16.14 10.55 -7.82
C LEU A 10 -17.67 10.44 -7.91
N MET A 11 -18.33 10.32 -6.77
CA MET A 11 -19.79 10.24 -6.73
C MET A 11 -20.43 11.54 -7.20
N MET A 12 -19.85 12.68 -6.86
CA MET A 12 -20.32 14.00 -7.32
C MET A 12 -20.13 14.18 -8.83
N ASP A 13 -19.03 13.65 -9.38
CA ASP A 13 -18.78 13.70 -10.83
C ASP A 13 -19.70 12.78 -11.64
N VAL A 14 -20.13 11.67 -11.06
CA VAL A 14 -20.97 10.68 -11.73
C VAL A 14 -22.48 10.94 -11.53
N ILE A 15 -22.86 11.42 -10.37
CA ILE A 15 -24.27 11.64 -9.99
C ILE A 15 -24.54 13.14 -9.99
N HIS A 16 -25.07 13.67 -11.10
CA HIS A 16 -25.42 15.08 -11.26
C HIS A 16 -26.79 15.43 -10.59
N ASN A 17 -26.97 14.99 -9.36
CA ASN A 17 -28.17 15.24 -8.57
C ASN A 17 -27.79 15.52 -7.12
N GLU A 18 -27.79 16.78 -6.74
CA GLU A 18 -27.42 17.22 -5.39
C GLU A 18 -28.38 16.69 -4.31
N ASP A 19 -29.66 16.59 -4.61
CA ASP A 19 -30.64 16.06 -3.66
C ASP A 19 -30.39 14.58 -3.35
N PHE A 20 -30.00 13.80 -4.38
CA PHE A 20 -29.60 12.40 -4.17
C PHE A 20 -28.36 12.27 -3.31
N ILE A 21 -27.39 13.16 -3.49
CA ILE A 21 -26.11 13.10 -2.76
C ILE A 21 -26.28 13.59 -1.32
N PHE A 22 -26.92 14.75 -1.12
CA PHE A 22 -26.91 15.45 0.17
C PHE A 22 -28.20 15.27 0.97
N ASN A 23 -29.32 15.01 0.32
CA ASN A 23 -30.63 14.92 0.94
C ASN A 23 -31.32 13.57 0.76
N CYS A 24 -30.58 12.54 0.31
CA CYS A 24 -31.12 11.21 0.09
C CYS A 24 -31.69 10.63 1.39
N PRO A 25 -32.97 10.33 1.44
CA PRO A 25 -33.62 9.78 2.65
C PRO A 25 -33.33 8.28 2.82
N TYR A 26 -32.68 7.64 1.86
CA TYR A 26 -32.38 6.20 1.91
C TYR A 26 -31.43 5.88 3.04
N ASN A 27 -31.83 4.99 3.90
CA ASN A 27 -31.00 4.47 4.97
C ASN A 27 -30.39 3.13 4.53
N PHE A 28 -29.08 3.09 4.34
CA PHE A 28 -28.34 1.90 3.92
C PHE A 28 -28.28 0.83 5.03
N SER A 29 -29.41 0.44 5.57
CA SER A 29 -29.54 -0.54 6.66
C SER A 29 -29.02 -1.93 6.28
N ASP A 30 -28.98 -2.26 4.99
CA ASP A 30 -28.39 -3.48 4.45
C ASP A 30 -26.88 -3.59 4.67
N ARG A 31 -26.19 -2.47 4.88
CA ARG A 31 -24.76 -2.43 5.22
C ARG A 31 -24.47 -2.63 6.71
N TYR A 32 -25.45 -2.42 7.55
CA TYR A 32 -25.37 -2.63 8.99
C TYR A 32 -26.65 -3.27 9.50
N SER A 33 -26.54 -4.55 9.84
CA SER A 33 -27.67 -5.34 10.35
C SER A 33 -27.81 -5.31 11.88
N GLY A 34 -26.91 -4.63 12.60
CA GLY A 34 -26.83 -4.71 14.05
C GLY A 34 -26.23 -6.02 14.56
N ALA A 35 -25.63 -6.81 13.67
CA ALA A 35 -25.06 -8.10 14.03
C ALA A 35 -24.00 -7.99 15.11
N GLU A 36 -24.02 -8.92 16.07
CA GLU A 36 -22.96 -9.06 17.06
C GLU A 36 -21.60 -9.25 16.37
N GLY A 37 -20.60 -8.56 16.87
CA GLY A 37 -19.26 -8.62 16.29
C GLY A 37 -19.03 -7.74 15.05
N PHE A 38 -20.02 -6.96 14.60
CA PHE A 38 -19.86 -6.06 13.45
C PHE A 38 -18.68 -5.09 13.59
N PHE A 39 -18.37 -4.67 14.80
CA PHE A 39 -17.23 -3.82 15.13
C PHE A 39 -16.05 -4.58 15.73
N ASN A 40 -16.06 -5.91 15.71
CA ASN A 40 -14.95 -6.70 16.19
C ASN A 40 -13.87 -6.83 15.11
N VAL A 41 -12.61 -6.66 15.52
CA VAL A 41 -11.45 -6.80 14.64
C VAL A 41 -11.35 -8.23 14.12
N GLY A 42 -11.25 -8.38 12.80
CA GLY A 42 -11.04 -9.68 12.16
C GLY A 42 -12.21 -10.64 12.28
N ALA A 43 -13.44 -10.12 12.44
CA ALA A 43 -14.65 -10.92 12.56
C ALA A 43 -14.82 -11.94 11.43
N LYS A 44 -14.35 -11.63 10.22
CA LYS A 44 -14.27 -12.56 9.10
C LYS A 44 -12.95 -12.41 8.36
N ARG A 45 -12.33 -13.54 8.02
CA ARG A 45 -11.18 -13.59 7.13
C ARG A 45 -11.60 -14.28 5.84
N TYR A 46 -11.28 -13.66 4.74
CA TYR A 46 -11.41 -14.23 3.42
C TYR A 46 -10.03 -14.54 2.87
N GLU A 47 -9.90 -15.69 2.24
CA GLU A 47 -8.71 -16.06 1.50
C GLU A 47 -8.92 -15.72 0.03
N ALA A 48 -7.96 -14.98 -0.54
CA ALA A 48 -7.88 -14.70 -1.95
C ALA A 48 -6.45 -15.08 -2.40
N GLY A 49 -6.28 -16.32 -2.78
CA GLY A 49 -4.96 -16.93 -2.94
C GLY A 49 -4.23 -16.94 -1.58
N MET A 50 -2.97 -16.52 -1.55
CA MET A 50 -2.20 -16.37 -0.30
C MET A 50 -2.53 -15.11 0.50
N GLN A 51 -3.51 -14.31 0.09
CA GLN A 51 -3.88 -13.08 0.78
C GLN A 51 -5.07 -13.32 1.69
N HIS A 52 -4.94 -12.86 2.92
CA HIS A 52 -6.05 -12.80 3.86
C HIS A 52 -6.62 -11.39 3.88
N ILE A 53 -7.92 -11.27 3.73
CA ILE A 53 -8.64 -10.01 3.80
C ILE A 53 -9.56 -10.07 5.02
N TRP A 54 -9.41 -9.13 5.94
CA TRP A 54 -10.34 -8.98 7.05
C TRP A 54 -11.56 -8.20 6.58
N GLU A 55 -12.72 -8.76 6.73
CA GLU A 55 -13.96 -7.99 6.66
C GLU A 55 -14.28 -7.51 8.07
N THR A 56 -14.23 -6.21 8.25
CA THR A 56 -14.45 -5.57 9.55
C THR A 56 -14.97 -4.15 9.36
N ASN A 57 -15.56 -3.57 10.39
CA ASN A 57 -15.96 -2.16 10.40
C ASN A 57 -15.13 -1.33 11.37
N PHE A 58 -14.24 -1.98 12.09
CA PHE A 58 -13.45 -1.34 13.12
C PHE A 58 -12.13 -2.08 13.33
N ILE A 59 -11.06 -1.33 13.41
CA ILE A 59 -9.74 -1.80 13.86
C ILE A 59 -9.41 -0.98 15.11
N MET A 60 -9.40 -1.63 16.26
CA MET A 60 -9.26 -0.96 17.56
C MET A 60 -7.95 -0.18 17.65
N ASP A 61 -6.86 -0.78 17.21
CA ASP A 61 -5.55 -0.17 17.24
C ASP A 61 -4.75 -0.59 15.99
N ILE A 62 -4.58 0.35 15.09
CA ILE A 62 -3.82 0.13 13.86
C ILE A 62 -2.30 0.03 14.08
N GLN A 63 -1.80 0.45 15.24
CA GLN A 63 -0.38 0.35 15.56
C GLN A 63 0.01 -1.03 16.08
N SER A 64 -0.86 -1.70 16.81
CA SER A 64 -0.58 -3.02 17.40
C SER A 64 -1.25 -4.19 16.69
N ALA A 65 -2.14 -3.94 15.70
CA ALA A 65 -2.79 -5.01 14.94
C ALA A 65 -1.77 -5.97 14.32
N SER A 66 -1.97 -7.29 14.50
CA SER A 66 -1.06 -8.30 13.94
C SER A 66 -1.20 -8.39 12.43
N LEU A 67 -0.06 -8.63 11.75
CA LEU A 67 0.02 -8.65 10.29
C LEU A 67 0.56 -9.98 9.81
N ASP A 68 0.09 -10.39 8.63
CA ASP A 68 0.56 -11.60 7.96
C ASP A 68 1.91 -11.39 7.29
N GLN A 69 2.77 -12.42 7.29
CA GLN A 69 4.06 -12.39 6.59
C GLN A 69 3.85 -12.27 5.06
N ARG A 70 4.66 -11.42 4.41
CA ARG A 70 4.57 -11.14 2.96
C ARG A 70 5.95 -10.84 2.35
N ASP A 71 6.90 -11.75 2.50
CA ASP A 71 8.29 -11.60 2.03
C ASP A 71 8.39 -11.35 0.51
N VAL A 72 7.39 -11.72 -0.26
CA VAL A 72 7.32 -11.40 -1.69
C VAL A 72 7.43 -9.89 -1.96
N LYS A 73 6.95 -9.06 -1.03
CA LYS A 73 7.01 -7.59 -1.12
C LYS A 73 8.34 -7.01 -0.62
N GLY A 74 9.17 -7.82 0.00
CA GLY A 74 10.45 -7.43 0.58
C GLY A 74 10.75 -8.23 1.84
N ALA A 75 12.03 -8.32 2.17
CA ALA A 75 12.51 -9.13 3.31
C ALA A 75 11.90 -8.67 4.64
N GLY A 76 11.17 -9.54 5.31
CA GLY A 76 10.50 -9.28 6.59
C GLY A 76 9.27 -8.40 6.51
N VAL A 77 8.74 -8.14 5.31
CA VAL A 77 7.50 -7.37 5.13
C VAL A 77 6.31 -8.18 5.64
N ARG A 78 5.44 -7.49 6.37
CA ARG A 78 4.14 -8.02 6.82
C ARG A 78 3.03 -7.12 6.34
N ILE A 79 1.97 -7.71 5.80
CA ILE A 79 0.83 -6.96 5.28
C ILE A 79 -0.46 -7.70 5.62
N THR A 80 -1.46 -6.98 6.10
CA THR A 80 -2.83 -7.48 6.22
C THR A 80 -3.76 -6.51 5.53
N GLN A 81 -4.58 -7.02 4.62
CA GLN A 81 -5.63 -6.26 3.95
C GLN A 81 -6.92 -6.28 4.76
N PHE A 82 -7.72 -5.23 4.66
CA PHE A 82 -9.02 -5.16 5.29
C PHE A 82 -10.03 -4.40 4.44
N GLU A 83 -11.28 -4.81 4.52
CA GLU A 83 -12.44 -4.14 3.95
C GLU A 83 -13.34 -3.65 5.07
N LEU A 84 -13.73 -2.38 5.03
CA LEU A 84 -14.61 -1.77 6.01
C LEU A 84 -16.01 -1.60 5.42
N SER A 85 -17.01 -2.12 6.12
CA SER A 85 -18.45 -1.93 5.79
C SER A 85 -18.86 -2.30 4.37
N GLY A 86 -18.14 -3.21 3.71
CA GLY A 86 -18.44 -3.62 2.34
C GLY A 86 -18.48 -2.48 1.32
N ASN A 87 -17.78 -1.38 1.58
CA ASN A 87 -17.74 -0.24 0.66
C ASN A 87 -16.73 -0.45 -0.48
N GLY A 88 -16.61 0.54 -1.37
CA GLY A 88 -15.69 0.51 -2.51
C GLY A 88 -14.23 0.82 -2.20
N LEU A 89 -13.86 0.94 -0.93
CA LEU A 89 -12.50 1.20 -0.48
C LEU A 89 -11.94 -0.02 0.25
N ILE A 90 -10.70 -0.36 -0.04
CA ILE A 90 -9.94 -1.35 0.71
C ILE A 90 -8.73 -0.68 1.34
N GLY A 91 -8.36 -1.14 2.53
CA GLY A 91 -7.12 -0.73 3.19
C GLY A 91 -6.17 -1.89 3.38
N HIS A 92 -4.92 -1.56 3.63
CA HIS A 92 -3.98 -2.50 4.20
C HIS A 92 -3.04 -1.82 5.19
N LEU A 93 -2.65 -2.57 6.19
CA LEU A 93 -1.54 -2.23 7.07
C LEU A 93 -0.30 -2.96 6.57
N ALA A 94 0.79 -2.24 6.41
CA ALA A 94 2.09 -2.78 6.06
C ALA A 94 3.10 -2.45 7.15
N GLN A 95 3.99 -3.40 7.46
CA GLN A 95 5.09 -3.22 8.39
C GLN A 95 6.35 -3.90 7.85
N TRP A 96 7.51 -3.27 8.05
CA TRP A 96 8.80 -3.85 7.71
C TRP A 96 9.87 -3.41 8.70
N PRO A 97 10.90 -4.24 8.94
CA PRO A 97 11.92 -3.97 9.94
C PRO A 97 12.73 -2.69 9.68
N ALA A 98 13.40 -2.20 10.71
CA ALA A 98 14.51 -1.28 10.54
C ALA A 98 15.59 -1.92 9.64
N GLY A 99 16.36 -1.09 8.94
CA GLY A 99 17.42 -1.58 8.07
C GLY A 99 16.96 -2.22 6.77
N ARG A 100 15.65 -2.16 6.44
CA ARG A 100 15.08 -2.80 5.25
C ARG A 100 14.16 -1.89 4.48
N TYR A 101 13.92 -2.26 3.20
CA TYR A 101 12.99 -1.58 2.30
C TYR A 101 12.19 -2.58 1.48
N HIS A 102 11.09 -2.12 0.89
CA HIS A 102 10.23 -2.92 0.01
C HIS A 102 10.89 -3.11 -1.35
N LYS A 103 10.51 -4.16 -2.05
CA LYS A 103 10.73 -4.27 -3.49
C LYS A 103 9.90 -3.22 -4.22
N ALA A 104 10.47 -2.61 -5.26
CA ALA A 104 9.75 -1.68 -6.12
C ALA A 104 8.59 -2.40 -6.82
N HIS A 105 7.45 -1.73 -6.91
CA HIS A 105 6.30 -2.27 -7.63
C HIS A 105 5.35 -1.15 -8.04
N TYR A 106 4.48 -1.43 -9.00
CA TYR A 106 3.39 -0.54 -9.34
C TYR A 106 2.05 -1.27 -9.34
N HIS A 107 0.96 -0.51 -9.23
CA HIS A 107 -0.41 -0.98 -9.40
C HIS A 107 -1.28 0.13 -9.99
N GLY A 108 -2.49 -0.19 -10.48
CA GLY A 108 -3.30 0.72 -11.26
C GLY A 108 -3.77 1.96 -10.52
N PRO A 109 -4.69 1.86 -9.58
CA PRO A 109 -5.08 3.04 -8.82
C PRO A 109 -3.96 3.40 -7.84
N GLY A 110 -3.70 4.68 -7.68
CA GLY A 110 -2.86 5.15 -6.59
C GLY A 110 -3.39 4.69 -5.23
N ALA A 111 -2.59 4.86 -4.20
CA ALA A 111 -3.00 4.61 -2.83
C ALA A 111 -2.70 5.83 -1.98
N ILE A 112 -3.60 6.18 -1.06
CA ILE A 112 -3.34 7.17 -0.02
C ILE A 112 -2.62 6.44 1.10
N LEU A 113 -1.37 6.83 1.39
CA LEU A 113 -0.56 6.25 2.45
C LEU A 113 -0.41 7.21 3.61
N LEU A 114 -0.54 6.68 4.82
CA LEU A 114 -0.28 7.37 6.07
C LEU A 114 0.85 6.66 6.81
N GLY A 115 1.93 7.37 7.11
CA GLY A 115 2.99 6.89 7.98
C GLY A 115 2.51 6.79 9.42
N LEU A 116 2.56 5.60 10.01
CA LEU A 116 2.12 5.34 11.39
C LEU A 116 3.28 5.23 12.36
N GLN A 117 4.44 4.78 11.88
CA GLN A 117 5.62 4.57 12.72
C GLN A 117 6.89 4.67 11.91
N SER A 118 7.97 5.17 12.52
CA SER A 118 9.29 5.37 11.94
C SER A 118 9.37 6.54 10.97
N SER A 119 10.41 6.56 10.13
CA SER A 119 10.67 7.57 9.09
C SER A 119 11.52 6.98 7.97
N GLY A 120 11.45 7.61 6.80
CA GLY A 120 12.20 7.17 5.65
C GLY A 120 11.88 8.00 4.42
N TYR A 121 11.96 7.38 3.28
CA TYR A 121 11.57 7.99 2.01
C TYR A 121 10.88 6.97 1.10
N VAL A 122 10.28 7.44 0.05
CA VAL A 122 9.77 6.64 -1.06
C VAL A 122 10.41 7.15 -2.33
N LEU A 123 10.86 6.26 -3.20
CA LEU A 123 11.22 6.57 -4.57
C LEU A 123 10.03 6.28 -5.48
N LEU A 124 9.78 7.20 -6.40
CA LEU A 124 8.67 7.15 -7.34
C LEU A 124 9.19 7.44 -8.75
N TRP A 125 8.85 6.60 -9.73
CA TRP A 125 9.18 6.84 -11.13
C TRP A 125 8.17 6.21 -12.06
N SER A 126 8.02 6.76 -13.26
CA SER A 126 7.14 6.19 -14.28
C SER A 126 7.61 4.79 -14.66
N LYS A 127 6.68 3.86 -14.81
CA LYS A 127 7.00 2.51 -15.32
C LYS A 127 7.62 2.51 -16.72
N GLU A 128 7.43 3.59 -17.49
CA GLU A 128 8.00 3.75 -18.84
C GLU A 128 9.54 3.92 -18.80
N LEU A 129 10.10 4.33 -17.65
CA LEU A 129 11.55 4.43 -17.44
C LEU A 129 12.21 3.07 -17.13
N GLY A 130 11.42 1.99 -17.06
CA GLY A 130 11.92 0.65 -16.80
C GLY A 130 12.34 0.38 -15.37
N THR A 131 13.20 -0.62 -15.21
CA THR A 131 13.64 -1.11 -13.89
C THR A 131 14.90 -0.41 -13.36
N GLU A 132 15.66 0.24 -14.24
CA GLU A 132 16.97 0.83 -13.96
C GLU A 132 17.01 2.33 -14.35
N PRO A 133 16.18 3.19 -13.73
CA PRO A 133 16.03 4.59 -14.15
C PRO A 133 17.34 5.39 -14.01
N TYR A 134 18.15 5.14 -12.99
CA TYR A 134 19.43 5.82 -12.80
C TYR A 134 20.48 5.38 -13.81
N GLN A 135 20.62 4.07 -14.06
CA GLN A 135 21.56 3.57 -15.06
C GLN A 135 21.19 3.98 -16.49
N SER A 136 19.89 4.18 -16.72
CA SER A 136 19.37 4.64 -18.02
C SER A 136 19.45 6.16 -18.22
N GLY A 137 19.98 6.91 -17.22
CA GLY A 137 20.19 8.36 -17.31
C GLY A 137 18.92 9.18 -17.06
N HIS A 138 17.95 8.64 -16.32
CA HIS A 138 16.68 9.28 -15.94
C HIS A 138 16.62 9.62 -14.45
N ASP A 139 17.76 9.89 -13.83
CA ASP A 139 17.87 10.20 -12.41
C ASP A 139 17.09 11.44 -12.00
N ASP A 140 16.97 12.44 -12.86
CA ASP A 140 16.16 13.66 -12.68
C ASP A 140 14.64 13.42 -12.77
N GLU A 141 14.21 12.27 -13.30
CA GLU A 141 12.81 11.87 -13.35
C GLU A 141 12.39 10.96 -12.17
N VAL A 142 13.34 10.56 -11.32
CA VAL A 142 13.04 9.81 -10.10
C VAL A 142 12.75 10.77 -8.94
N VAL A 143 11.55 10.69 -8.40
CA VAL A 143 11.09 11.57 -7.32
C VAL A 143 11.31 10.91 -5.96
N GLU A 144 12.08 11.54 -5.08
CA GLU A 144 12.21 11.15 -3.68
C GLU A 144 11.24 11.96 -2.81
N VAL A 145 10.40 11.28 -2.05
CA VAL A 145 9.50 11.89 -1.07
C VAL A 145 9.84 11.38 0.32
N LYS A 146 10.27 12.28 1.22
CA LYS A 146 10.54 11.93 2.63
C LYS A 146 9.24 11.81 3.40
N TRP A 147 9.19 10.80 4.26
CA TRP A 147 8.04 10.58 5.14
C TRP A 147 8.47 10.32 6.60
N LYS A 148 7.57 10.59 7.50
CA LYS A 148 7.67 10.29 8.94
C LYS A 148 6.29 9.98 9.49
N GLU A 149 6.19 9.63 10.75
CA GLU A 149 4.89 9.49 11.43
C GLU A 149 4.00 10.72 11.19
N GLY A 150 2.75 10.46 10.78
CA GLY A 150 1.76 11.48 10.42
C GLY A 150 1.87 12.03 9.00
N SER A 151 2.87 11.64 8.20
CA SER A 151 2.95 12.02 6.79
C SER A 151 1.88 11.31 5.97
N VAL A 152 1.26 12.04 5.05
CA VAL A 152 0.34 11.49 4.04
C VAL A 152 0.93 11.74 2.66
N TYR A 153 0.96 10.71 1.83
CA TYR A 153 1.44 10.81 0.45
C TYR A 153 0.71 9.79 -0.44
N CYS A 154 0.75 10.02 -1.75
CA CYS A 154 0.02 9.22 -2.71
C CYS A 154 0.90 8.92 -3.94
N PRO A 155 1.46 7.72 -4.09
CA PRO A 155 2.09 7.31 -5.33
C PRO A 155 1.09 7.37 -6.48
N PRO A 156 1.45 7.96 -7.64
CA PRO A 156 0.57 7.97 -8.79
C PRO A 156 0.24 6.57 -9.29
N GLY A 157 -0.95 6.38 -9.84
CA GLY A 157 -1.34 5.12 -10.47
C GLY A 157 -0.39 4.76 -11.62
N GLY A 158 0.05 3.50 -11.66
CA GLY A 158 0.95 3.01 -12.70
C GLY A 158 2.42 3.42 -12.56
N TRP A 159 2.80 4.14 -11.51
CA TRP A 159 4.19 4.46 -11.23
C TRP A 159 4.80 3.41 -10.31
N PHE A 160 6.05 3.03 -10.55
CA PHE A 160 6.83 2.31 -9.58
C PHE A 160 6.96 3.13 -8.31
N HIS A 161 6.82 2.45 -7.19
CA HIS A 161 7.06 3.02 -5.86
C HIS A 161 7.78 2.01 -4.99
N GLN A 162 8.74 2.52 -4.22
CA GLN A 162 9.59 1.72 -3.36
C GLN A 162 9.75 2.42 -2.01
N HIS A 163 9.38 1.73 -0.93
CA HIS A 163 9.33 2.33 0.41
C HIS A 163 10.54 1.93 1.23
N PHE A 164 11.26 2.92 1.74
CA PHE A 164 12.49 2.76 2.50
C PHE A 164 12.29 3.16 3.95
N ASN A 165 12.73 2.31 4.87
CA ASN A 165 12.77 2.62 6.29
C ASN A 165 14.19 2.99 6.68
N THR A 166 14.41 4.25 7.02
CA THR A 166 15.72 4.73 7.47
C THR A 166 15.72 5.11 8.96
N GLY A 167 14.63 4.83 9.65
CA GLY A 167 14.56 5.00 11.10
C GLY A 167 15.02 3.75 11.86
N PRO A 168 15.29 3.88 13.17
CA PRO A 168 15.81 2.78 14.00
C PRO A 168 14.74 1.77 14.42
N GLN A 169 13.49 2.01 14.08
CA GLN A 169 12.34 1.16 14.44
C GLN A 169 11.72 0.57 13.18
N SER A 170 10.93 -0.49 13.34
CA SER A 170 10.09 -0.97 12.25
C SER A 170 9.21 0.14 11.70
N ALA A 171 9.13 0.26 10.39
CA ALA A 171 8.20 1.16 9.74
C ALA A 171 6.81 0.53 9.68
N ARG A 172 5.78 1.36 9.78
CA ARG A 172 4.38 0.93 9.65
C ARG A 172 3.58 1.97 8.87
N HIS A 173 2.83 1.51 7.88
CA HIS A 173 1.97 2.36 7.05
C HIS A 173 0.54 1.81 7.01
N LEU A 174 -0.41 2.72 6.93
CA LEU A 174 -1.75 2.47 6.47
C LEU A 174 -1.85 2.94 5.02
N ALA A 175 -2.36 2.09 4.14
CA ALA A 175 -2.73 2.46 2.79
C ALA A 175 -4.22 2.25 2.57
N VAL A 176 -4.86 3.20 1.87
CA VAL A 176 -6.26 3.10 1.45
C VAL A 176 -6.33 3.34 -0.05
N ARG A 177 -7.08 2.51 -0.75
CA ARG A 177 -7.26 2.60 -2.21
C ARG A 177 -8.64 2.20 -2.66
N TYR A 178 -8.99 2.54 -3.89
CA TYR A 178 -10.22 2.05 -4.53
C TYR A 178 -10.16 0.56 -4.80
N GLY A 179 -11.34 -0.04 -4.81
CA GLY A 179 -11.58 -1.44 -5.06
C GLY A 179 -11.83 -2.23 -3.79
N SER A 180 -12.65 -3.25 -3.92
CA SER A 180 -12.94 -4.22 -2.88
C SER A 180 -13.34 -5.54 -3.55
N ARG A 181 -13.65 -6.58 -2.78
CA ARG A 181 -14.16 -7.84 -3.36
C ARG A 181 -15.48 -7.64 -4.08
N LEU A 182 -16.34 -6.76 -3.57
CA LEU A 182 -17.62 -6.42 -4.19
C LEU A 182 -17.44 -5.49 -5.39
N HIS A 183 -16.46 -4.60 -5.33
CA HIS A 183 -16.18 -3.60 -6.35
C HIS A 183 -14.70 -3.67 -6.76
N PRO A 184 -14.30 -4.67 -7.57
CA PRO A 184 -12.90 -4.98 -7.85
C PRO A 184 -12.23 -3.99 -8.81
N ILE A 185 -12.53 -2.71 -8.73
CA ILE A 185 -11.92 -1.65 -9.53
C ILE A 185 -10.42 -1.58 -9.19
N GLY A 186 -9.57 -1.74 -10.19
CA GLY A 186 -8.13 -1.68 -10.02
C GLY A 186 -7.48 -2.96 -9.46
N PHE A 187 -8.23 -3.86 -8.87
CA PHE A 187 -7.69 -5.13 -8.36
C PHE A 187 -7.26 -6.11 -9.45
N LYS A 188 -8.03 -6.17 -10.52
CA LYS A 188 -7.80 -7.11 -11.63
C LYS A 188 -7.08 -6.47 -12.83
N ILE A 189 -7.12 -5.15 -12.95
CA ILE A 189 -6.65 -4.45 -14.15
C ILE A 189 -5.15 -4.14 -14.07
N ALA A 190 -4.61 -3.93 -12.89
CA ALA A 190 -3.28 -3.40 -12.74
C ALA A 190 -2.27 -4.32 -12.05
N ASP A 191 -2.73 -5.27 -11.26
CA ASP A 191 -1.84 -6.22 -10.59
C ASP A 191 -1.98 -7.58 -11.27
N LYS A 192 -1.05 -7.92 -12.15
CA LYS A 192 -0.89 -9.32 -12.52
C LYS A 192 -0.40 -10.06 -11.30
N ARG A 193 -1.21 -10.99 -10.81
CA ARG A 193 -0.88 -11.87 -9.70
C ARG A 193 -0.87 -13.30 -10.19
N SER A 194 0.01 -14.11 -9.65
CA SER A 194 -0.05 -15.55 -9.83
C SER A 194 -1.34 -16.12 -9.24
N GLU A 195 -1.71 -17.34 -9.59
CA GLU A 195 -2.91 -18.02 -9.07
C GLU A 195 -2.94 -18.11 -7.54
N ASP A 196 -1.78 -18.11 -6.90
CA ASP A 196 -1.60 -18.10 -5.45
C ASP A 196 -1.64 -16.70 -4.82
N GLY A 197 -1.85 -15.64 -5.60
CA GLY A 197 -1.92 -14.25 -5.15
C GLY A 197 -0.56 -13.58 -4.95
N VAL A 198 0.54 -14.21 -5.35
CA VAL A 198 1.89 -13.64 -5.31
C VAL A 198 2.08 -12.65 -6.44
N TYR A 199 2.80 -11.55 -6.21
CA TYR A 199 3.17 -10.62 -7.27
C TYR A 199 4.18 -11.26 -8.21
N ILE A 200 3.91 -11.13 -9.51
CA ILE A 200 4.80 -11.56 -10.57
C ILE A 200 5.79 -10.44 -10.86
N ASP A 201 7.05 -10.77 -11.07
CA ASP A 201 8.06 -9.79 -11.46
C ASP A 201 7.88 -9.28 -12.90
N VAL A 202 8.52 -8.15 -13.18
CA VAL A 202 8.40 -7.48 -14.48
C VAL A 202 8.95 -8.32 -15.63
N LYS A 203 9.96 -9.17 -15.42
CA LYS A 203 10.54 -10.05 -16.43
C LYS A 203 9.55 -11.11 -16.90
N HIS A 204 8.60 -11.47 -16.04
CA HIS A 204 7.52 -12.41 -16.34
C HIS A 204 6.19 -11.71 -16.63
N GLY A 205 6.24 -10.40 -16.94
CA GLY A 205 5.05 -9.62 -17.30
C GLY A 205 4.20 -9.18 -16.11
N GLY A 206 4.76 -9.16 -14.91
CA GLY A 206 4.17 -8.65 -13.70
C GLY A 206 4.49 -7.17 -13.44
N THR A 207 4.51 -6.79 -12.17
CA THR A 207 4.63 -5.39 -11.73
C THR A 207 5.66 -5.19 -10.62
N LEU A 208 6.40 -6.22 -10.23
CA LEU A 208 7.38 -6.22 -9.15
C LEU A 208 8.80 -6.22 -9.73
N ILE A 209 9.71 -5.49 -9.10
CA ILE A 209 11.16 -5.58 -9.37
C ILE A 209 11.79 -6.32 -8.20
N ASN A 210 12.44 -7.45 -8.46
CA ASN A 210 13.19 -8.17 -7.44
C ASN A 210 14.47 -7.42 -7.09
N TYR A 211 15.03 -7.66 -5.90
CA TYR A 211 16.25 -6.97 -5.43
C TYR A 211 17.46 -7.19 -6.34
N GLU A 212 17.55 -8.39 -6.94
CA GLU A 212 18.59 -8.75 -7.92
C GLU A 212 18.44 -8.02 -9.26
N ASP A 213 17.30 -7.40 -9.50
CA ASP A 213 16.91 -6.74 -10.75
C ASP A 213 16.71 -5.23 -10.58
N GLU A 214 16.88 -4.73 -9.36
CA GLU A 214 16.75 -3.30 -9.11
C GLU A 214 18.00 -2.54 -9.56
N ASP A 215 17.83 -1.26 -9.90
CA ASP A 215 18.96 -0.37 -10.19
C ASP A 215 19.94 -0.33 -9.00
N PRO A 216 21.23 -0.68 -9.20
CA PRO A 216 22.22 -0.72 -8.12
C PRO A 216 22.39 0.62 -7.38
N HIS A 217 22.07 1.75 -8.03
CA HIS A 217 22.07 3.06 -7.40
C HIS A 217 21.10 3.13 -6.23
N ILE A 218 19.94 2.46 -6.32
CA ILE A 218 18.91 2.46 -5.28
C ILE A 218 19.46 1.88 -3.97
N ARG A 219 20.08 0.71 -4.04
CA ARG A 219 20.69 0.08 -2.85
C ARG A 219 21.82 0.94 -2.28
N LYS A 220 22.71 1.44 -3.13
CA LYS A 220 23.81 2.30 -2.71
C LYS A 220 23.30 3.55 -2.00
N HIS A 221 22.33 4.23 -2.56
CA HIS A 221 21.69 5.40 -1.95
C HIS A 221 21.11 5.06 -0.57
N TYR A 222 20.38 3.95 -0.46
CA TYR A 222 19.82 3.50 0.81
C TYR A 222 20.91 3.26 1.87
N GLU A 223 21.97 2.55 1.53
CA GLU A 223 23.08 2.25 2.45
C GLU A 223 23.80 3.52 2.91
N GLU A 224 23.96 4.51 2.03
CA GLU A 224 24.50 5.82 2.37
C GLU A 224 23.59 6.58 3.37
N GLU A 225 22.28 6.57 3.16
CA GLU A 225 21.31 7.18 4.07
C GLU A 225 21.31 6.47 5.45
N MET A 226 21.38 5.14 5.46
CA MET A 226 21.47 4.36 6.70
C MET A 226 22.74 4.69 7.47
N LYS A 227 23.89 4.79 6.79
CA LYS A 227 25.18 5.17 7.38
C LYS A 227 25.12 6.57 7.99
N LYS A 228 24.53 7.56 7.29
CA LYS A 228 24.35 8.93 7.80
C LYS A 228 23.54 8.95 9.10
N LYS A 229 22.58 8.03 9.25
CA LYS A 229 21.72 7.94 10.43
C LYS A 229 22.24 7.01 11.54
N GLY A 230 23.34 6.32 11.29
CA GLY A 230 23.91 5.35 12.24
C GLY A 230 23.02 4.12 12.47
N VAL A 231 22.18 3.77 11.52
CA VAL A 231 21.30 2.59 11.55
C VAL A 231 21.90 1.53 10.60
N PRO A 232 22.15 0.30 11.03
CA PRO A 232 22.71 -0.73 10.16
C PRO A 232 21.71 -1.12 9.06
N SER A 233 22.21 -1.33 7.83
CA SER A 233 21.44 -1.97 6.77
C SER A 233 21.37 -3.47 7.04
N GLU A 234 20.17 -4.03 6.98
CA GLU A 234 19.90 -5.47 7.14
C GLU A 234 19.31 -6.06 5.85
N MET A 235 19.62 -5.44 4.73
CA MET A 235 19.17 -5.95 3.43
C MET A 235 19.83 -7.28 3.12
N PRO A 236 19.10 -8.26 2.56
CA PRO A 236 19.69 -9.53 2.14
C PRO A 236 20.76 -9.29 1.07
N ALA A 237 21.74 -10.18 1.01
CA ALA A 237 22.67 -10.25 -0.11
C ALA A 237 21.87 -10.60 -1.40
N VAL A 238 22.28 -10.03 -2.52
CA VAL A 238 21.76 -10.30 -3.87
C VAL A 238 22.88 -10.77 -4.74
#